data_c6221723632d01ffc0f2ffad99737e51
#
_entry.id   c6221723632d01ffc0f2ffad99737e51
#
_cell.length_a   1.000
_cell.length_b   1.000
_cell.length_c   1.000
_cell.angle_alpha   90.00
_cell.angle_beta   90.00
_cell.angle_gamma   90.00
#
_symmetry.space_group_name_H-M   'P 1'
#
loop_
_entity.id
_entity.type
_entity.pdbx_description
1 polymer ?
#
loop_
_entity_poly.entity_id
_entity_poly.type
_entity_poly.pdbx_seq_one_letter_code
_entity_poly.pdbx_strand_id
1 'polypeptide(L)'
;RQMCIRDRYEKIIIVTESIFSMDGDEADLQALVRLKHDYANLLLYVDEAHAFGARGEKGLGCAEEQNCINDIDFLVGTFGKAAASAGAYIICRQTIREYLINKMRTFIFTTALPPVNIQWTAWVLKHFADFRSKREHLLQISRKLKEALTEKGYNCPSVSHIVPMVVGASEDTIRKAEELQRKGFYALPVRPPTVPEGTSRIRFSLTADITEKEIDTLIEIING
;
A
#
# COMPACT_ATOMS: atom_id res chain seq x y z
N ARG A 1 -10.00 14.51 23.60
CA ARG A 1 -9.03 15.29 22.78
C ARG A 1 -9.54 15.55 21.36
N GLN A 2 -10.22 14.60 20.71
CA GLN A 2 -10.76 14.77 19.35
C GLN A 2 -11.89 15.81 19.26
N MET A 3 -12.75 15.92 20.27
CA MET A 3 -13.82 16.93 20.29
C MET A 3 -13.27 18.37 20.25
N CYS A 4 -12.16 18.65 20.94
CA CYS A 4 -11.54 19.98 20.95
C CYS A 4 -10.93 20.41 19.61
N ILE A 5 -10.59 19.46 18.73
CA ILE A 5 -10.08 19.75 17.39
C ILE A 5 -11.23 20.09 16.44
N ARG A 6 -12.33 19.33 16.48
CA ARG A 6 -13.51 19.52 15.65
C ARG A 6 -14.08 20.93 15.71
N ASP A 7 -14.20 21.49 16.91
CA ASP A 7 -14.84 22.78 17.14
C ASP A 7 -13.89 23.98 16.89
N ARG A 8 -12.61 23.70 16.65
CA ARG A 8 -11.58 24.73 16.48
C ARG A 8 -11.28 25.08 15.03
N TYR A 9 -11.57 24.18 14.09
CA TYR A 9 -11.21 24.34 12.68
C TYR A 9 -12.43 24.25 11.77
N GLU A 10 -12.49 25.14 10.77
CA GLU A 10 -13.56 25.14 9.77
C GLU A 10 -13.51 23.89 8.87
N LYS A 11 -12.32 23.37 8.61
CA LYS A 11 -12.09 22.16 7.83
C LYS A 11 -11.05 21.27 8.51
N ILE A 12 -11.29 19.99 8.45
CA ILE A 12 -10.40 18.93 8.97
C ILE A 12 -10.17 17.94 7.83
N ILE A 13 -8.92 17.57 7.58
CA ILE A 13 -8.56 16.54 6.60
C ILE A 13 -8.07 15.31 7.37
N ILE A 14 -8.74 14.18 7.19
CA ILE A 14 -8.23 12.89 7.63
C ILE A 14 -7.34 12.35 6.51
N VAL A 15 -6.09 12.06 6.83
CA VAL A 15 -5.10 11.51 5.91
C VAL A 15 -4.77 10.10 6.35
N THR A 16 -4.89 9.13 5.45
CA THR A 16 -4.53 7.73 5.69
C THR A 16 -3.97 7.08 4.44
N GLU A 17 -3.20 6.00 4.62
CA GLU A 17 -2.98 5.01 3.56
C GLU A 17 -4.12 3.99 3.59
N SER A 18 -4.46 3.39 2.44
CA SER A 18 -5.41 2.27 2.39
C SER A 18 -4.75 0.95 2.80
N ILE A 19 -3.47 0.76 2.43
CA ILE A 19 -2.58 -0.31 2.90
C ILE A 19 -1.32 0.35 3.44
N PHE A 20 -1.01 0.09 4.71
CA PHE A 20 0.17 0.66 5.37
C PHE A 20 1.45 -0.05 4.93
N SER A 21 2.45 0.75 4.60
CA SER A 21 3.65 0.31 3.88
C SER A 21 4.55 -0.65 4.67
N MET A 22 4.54 -0.61 6.01
CA MET A 22 5.44 -1.41 6.84
C MET A 22 4.80 -2.68 7.39
N ASP A 23 3.50 -2.65 7.65
CA ASP A 23 2.76 -3.74 8.28
C ASP A 23 1.85 -4.48 7.29
N GLY A 24 1.51 -3.87 6.16
CA GLY A 24 0.64 -4.47 5.16
C GLY A 24 -0.82 -4.60 5.63
N ASP A 25 -1.14 -3.98 6.76
CA ASP A 25 -2.50 -3.87 7.28
C ASP A 25 -3.32 -2.85 6.49
N GLU A 26 -4.62 -2.87 6.66
CA GLU A 26 -5.57 -2.11 5.86
C GLU A 26 -6.40 -1.16 6.72
N ALA A 27 -6.65 0.04 6.20
CA ALA A 27 -7.56 0.98 6.83
C ALA A 27 -9.03 0.59 6.57
N ASP A 28 -9.88 0.69 7.59
CA ASP A 28 -11.34 0.63 7.44
C ASP A 28 -11.85 1.95 6.83
N LEU A 29 -11.80 2.02 5.49
CA LEU A 29 -12.24 3.20 4.76
C LEU A 29 -13.73 3.45 4.93
N GLN A 30 -14.54 2.40 5.07
CA GLN A 30 -15.97 2.51 5.35
C GLN A 30 -16.25 3.19 6.69
N ALA A 31 -15.47 2.88 7.74
CA ALA A 31 -15.59 3.58 9.02
C ALA A 31 -15.23 5.07 8.90
N LEU A 32 -14.18 5.40 8.12
CA LEU A 32 -13.80 6.79 7.87
C LEU A 32 -14.85 7.55 7.04
N VAL A 33 -15.48 6.89 6.07
CA VAL A 33 -16.58 7.45 5.29
C VAL A 33 -17.79 7.71 6.19
N ARG A 34 -18.18 6.78 7.06
CA ARG A 34 -19.24 7.01 8.05
C ARG A 34 -18.93 8.23 8.91
N LEU A 35 -17.70 8.32 9.44
CA LEU A 35 -17.28 9.47 10.23
C LEU A 35 -17.39 10.79 9.44
N LYS A 36 -17.00 10.78 8.16
CA LYS A 36 -17.15 11.95 7.29
C LYS A 36 -18.61 12.36 7.09
N HIS A 37 -19.54 11.41 6.96
CA HIS A 37 -20.97 11.70 6.86
C HIS A 37 -21.52 12.34 8.13
N ASP A 38 -21.00 11.96 9.31
CA ASP A 38 -21.42 12.53 10.57
C ASP A 38 -20.91 13.98 10.78
N TYR A 39 -19.84 14.39 10.08
CA TYR A 39 -19.19 15.68 10.25
C TYR A 39 -18.93 16.38 8.90
N ALA A 40 -19.80 17.33 8.54
CA ALA A 40 -19.77 18.03 7.23
C ALA A 40 -18.49 18.85 6.95
N ASN A 41 -17.65 19.08 7.97
CA ASN A 41 -16.38 19.77 7.84
C ASN A 41 -15.18 18.82 7.63
N LEU A 42 -15.41 17.50 7.60
CA LEU A 42 -14.37 16.51 7.31
C LEU A 42 -14.17 16.31 5.81
N LEU A 43 -12.90 16.23 5.42
CA LEU A 43 -12.44 15.78 4.12
C LEU A 43 -11.58 14.54 4.30
N LEU A 44 -11.69 13.59 3.37
CA LEU A 44 -10.96 12.34 3.42
C LEU A 44 -9.92 12.30 2.30
N TYR A 45 -8.64 12.15 2.71
CA TYR A 45 -7.50 11.93 1.82
C TYR A 45 -7.02 10.48 2.01
N VAL A 46 -7.05 9.68 0.95
CA VAL A 46 -6.63 8.28 0.96
C VAL A 46 -5.51 8.06 -0.05
N ASP A 47 -4.39 7.54 0.43
CA ASP A 47 -3.27 7.10 -0.41
C ASP A 47 -3.40 5.61 -0.72
N GLU A 48 -3.62 5.31 -2.00
CA GLU A 48 -3.73 3.95 -2.56
C GLU A 48 -2.42 3.43 -3.16
N ALA A 49 -1.29 4.05 -2.84
CA ALA A 49 -0.01 3.72 -3.48
C ALA A 49 0.38 2.24 -3.39
N HIS A 50 -0.04 1.54 -2.34
CA HIS A 50 0.19 0.11 -2.17
C HIS A 50 -0.98 -0.77 -2.61
N ALA A 51 -2.18 -0.22 -2.81
CA ALA A 51 -3.34 -0.99 -3.20
C ALA A 51 -3.68 -0.87 -4.69
N PHE A 52 -3.39 0.29 -5.31
CA PHE A 52 -3.60 0.53 -6.73
C PHE A 52 -2.86 -0.51 -7.59
N GLY A 53 -3.58 -1.19 -8.47
CA GLY A 53 -3.10 -2.30 -9.30
C GLY A 53 -3.07 -3.66 -8.60
N ALA A 54 -3.03 -3.70 -7.26
CA ALA A 54 -2.92 -4.93 -6.46
C ALA A 54 -4.25 -5.37 -5.81
N ARG A 55 -5.18 -4.45 -5.57
CA ARG A 55 -6.47 -4.69 -4.90
C ARG A 55 -7.65 -4.20 -5.75
N GLY A 56 -8.82 -4.75 -5.47
CA GLY A 56 -10.05 -4.46 -6.19
C GLY A 56 -10.23 -5.31 -7.45
N GLU A 57 -11.47 -5.44 -7.91
CA GLU A 57 -11.81 -6.27 -9.08
C GLU A 57 -11.16 -5.72 -10.36
N LYS A 58 -11.19 -4.40 -10.55
CA LYS A 58 -10.58 -3.70 -11.69
C LYS A 58 -9.15 -3.24 -11.40
N GLY A 59 -8.64 -3.45 -10.18
CA GLY A 59 -7.32 -2.99 -9.75
C GLY A 59 -7.27 -1.54 -9.32
N LEU A 60 -8.40 -0.94 -8.93
CA LEU A 60 -8.46 0.47 -8.54
C LEU A 60 -8.10 0.71 -7.05
N GLY A 61 -7.85 -0.36 -6.28
CA GLY A 61 -7.41 -0.27 -4.89
C GLY A 61 -8.44 -0.66 -3.85
N CYS A 62 -8.15 -0.41 -2.59
CA CYS A 62 -9.04 -0.74 -1.46
C CYS A 62 -10.33 0.09 -1.47
N ALA A 63 -10.29 1.31 -1.95
CA ALA A 63 -11.50 2.13 -2.07
C ALA A 63 -12.52 1.53 -3.05
N GLU A 64 -12.05 0.86 -4.13
CA GLU A 64 -12.93 0.06 -4.99
C GLU A 64 -13.48 -1.14 -4.22
N GLU A 65 -12.62 -1.90 -3.57
CA GLU A 65 -12.96 -3.14 -2.87
C GLU A 65 -13.94 -2.88 -1.72
N GLN A 66 -13.77 -1.78 -1.01
CA GLN A 66 -14.67 -1.31 0.04
C GLN A 66 -15.86 -0.48 -0.49
N ASN A 67 -15.99 -0.33 -1.81
CA ASN A 67 -17.08 0.39 -2.48
C ASN A 67 -17.30 1.83 -1.95
N CYS A 68 -16.24 2.61 -1.83
CA CYS A 68 -16.28 3.96 -1.28
C CYS A 68 -15.47 5.01 -2.08
N ILE A 69 -15.09 4.71 -3.32
CA ILE A 69 -14.31 5.64 -4.17
C ILE A 69 -14.94 7.04 -4.24
N ASN A 70 -16.27 7.10 -4.40
CA ASN A 70 -16.99 8.36 -4.59
C ASN A 70 -17.12 9.20 -3.31
N ASP A 71 -16.86 8.61 -2.16
CA ASP A 71 -16.94 9.28 -0.85
C ASP A 71 -15.61 9.91 -0.43
N ILE A 72 -14.52 9.60 -1.14
CA ILE A 72 -13.18 10.12 -0.88
C ILE A 72 -12.99 11.45 -1.61
N ASP A 73 -12.49 12.48 -0.89
CA ASP A 73 -12.28 13.81 -1.48
C ASP A 73 -10.96 13.90 -2.26
N PHE A 74 -9.94 13.20 -1.80
CA PHE A 74 -8.62 13.13 -2.41
C PHE A 74 -8.16 11.67 -2.46
N LEU A 75 -8.34 11.01 -3.60
CA LEU A 75 -7.83 9.67 -3.83
C LEU A 75 -6.51 9.77 -4.58
N VAL A 76 -5.45 9.33 -3.95
CA VAL A 76 -4.07 9.47 -4.46
C VAL A 76 -3.46 8.10 -4.69
N GLY A 77 -2.59 8.00 -5.67
CA GLY A 77 -1.80 6.81 -5.91
C GLY A 77 -0.56 7.11 -6.74
N THR A 78 0.29 6.11 -6.88
CA THR A 78 1.55 6.22 -7.64
C THR A 78 1.57 5.25 -8.81
N PHE A 79 2.22 5.67 -9.89
CA PHE A 79 2.54 4.80 -11.01
C PHE A 79 3.89 4.08 -10.83
N GLY A 80 4.65 4.40 -9.79
CA GLY A 80 5.98 3.85 -9.52
C GLY A 80 6.00 2.47 -8.87
N LYS A 81 4.85 1.86 -8.61
CA LYS A 81 4.72 0.52 -8.02
C LYS A 81 4.08 -0.46 -9.02
N ALA A 82 2.85 -0.86 -8.82
CA ALA A 82 2.18 -1.87 -9.66
C ALA A 82 2.07 -1.47 -11.15
N ALA A 83 2.00 -0.18 -11.47
CA ALA A 83 1.99 0.28 -12.86
C ALA A 83 3.38 0.30 -13.53
N ALA A 84 4.46 0.01 -12.80
CA ALA A 84 5.84 -0.05 -13.31
C ALA A 84 6.24 1.16 -14.17
N SER A 85 5.85 2.36 -13.74
CA SER A 85 6.05 3.63 -14.45
C SER A 85 6.61 4.71 -13.51
N ALA A 86 6.44 5.97 -13.86
CA ALA A 86 6.80 7.12 -13.04
C ALA A 86 5.61 8.06 -12.89
N GLY A 87 5.65 8.85 -11.81
CA GLY A 87 4.60 9.83 -11.50
C GLY A 87 3.56 9.32 -10.51
N ALA A 88 2.57 10.15 -10.29
CA ALA A 88 1.47 9.91 -9.39
C ALA A 88 0.20 10.58 -9.91
N TYR A 89 -0.93 10.27 -9.32
CA TYR A 89 -2.20 10.88 -9.64
C TYR A 89 -2.94 11.32 -8.38
N ILE A 90 -3.81 12.28 -8.55
CA ILE A 90 -4.81 12.65 -7.57
C ILE A 90 -6.18 12.74 -8.26
N ILE A 91 -7.14 12.01 -7.73
CA ILE A 91 -8.53 12.06 -8.15
C ILE A 91 -9.28 12.87 -7.11
N CYS A 92 -9.98 13.91 -7.56
CA CYS A 92 -10.73 14.81 -6.69
C CYS A 92 -11.85 15.52 -7.49
N ARG A 93 -12.70 16.27 -6.80
CA ARG A 93 -13.73 17.08 -7.45
C ARG A 93 -13.12 18.12 -8.38
N GLN A 94 -13.85 18.49 -9.44
CA GLN A 94 -13.39 19.46 -10.46
C GLN A 94 -12.91 20.79 -9.86
N THR A 95 -13.64 21.34 -8.91
CA THR A 95 -13.24 22.61 -8.24
C THR A 95 -11.89 22.49 -7.50
N ILE A 96 -11.64 21.36 -6.85
CA ILE A 96 -10.36 21.09 -6.20
C ILE A 96 -9.26 20.94 -7.25
N ARG A 97 -9.51 20.22 -8.33
CA ARG A 97 -8.57 20.05 -9.43
C ARG A 97 -8.14 21.40 -10.02
N GLU A 98 -9.08 22.27 -10.30
CA GLU A 98 -8.82 23.62 -10.82
C GLU A 98 -7.99 24.46 -9.82
N TYR A 99 -8.31 24.37 -8.54
CA TYR A 99 -7.51 25.01 -7.51
C TYR A 99 -6.07 24.48 -7.47
N LEU A 100 -5.88 23.17 -7.50
CA LEU A 100 -4.56 22.55 -7.47
C LEU A 100 -3.71 22.94 -8.70
N ILE A 101 -4.28 22.93 -9.89
CA ILE A 101 -3.58 23.37 -11.12
C ILE A 101 -3.03 24.79 -10.97
N ASN A 102 -3.76 25.67 -10.29
CA ASN A 102 -3.39 27.08 -10.17
C ASN A 102 -2.58 27.42 -8.91
N LYS A 103 -2.53 26.55 -7.90
CA LYS A 103 -1.95 26.86 -6.58
C LYS A 103 -0.95 25.83 -6.09
N MET A 104 -0.95 24.60 -6.58
CA MET A 104 -0.05 23.55 -6.15
C MET A 104 1.35 23.77 -6.71
N ARG A 105 2.25 24.30 -5.89
CA ARG A 105 3.62 24.66 -6.31
C ARG A 105 4.40 23.47 -6.88
N THR A 106 4.28 22.30 -6.28
CA THR A 106 4.94 21.06 -6.72
C THR A 106 4.44 20.59 -8.10
N PHE A 107 3.22 20.99 -8.50
CA PHE A 107 2.71 20.73 -9.84
C PHE A 107 3.14 21.80 -10.84
N ILE A 108 3.04 23.08 -10.47
CA ILE A 108 3.35 24.22 -11.35
C ILE A 108 4.83 24.24 -11.74
N PHE A 109 5.73 23.96 -10.79
CA PHE A 109 7.18 24.04 -10.96
C PHE A 109 7.85 22.68 -11.19
N THR A 110 7.13 21.71 -11.73
CA THR A 110 7.68 20.41 -12.10
C THR A 110 7.89 20.28 -13.59
N THR A 111 8.85 19.45 -13.99
CA THR A 111 9.05 19.09 -15.40
C THR A 111 8.03 18.00 -15.77
N ALA A 112 7.49 18.08 -16.98
CA ALA A 112 6.60 17.07 -17.52
C ALA A 112 7.25 15.69 -17.58
N LEU A 113 6.46 14.65 -17.37
CA LEU A 113 6.91 13.27 -17.53
C LEU A 113 7.27 12.99 -18.99
N PRO A 114 8.30 12.15 -19.24
CA PRO A 114 8.61 11.71 -20.60
C PRO A 114 7.39 11.07 -21.29
N PRO A 115 7.18 11.34 -22.59
CA PRO A 115 6.04 10.79 -23.32
C PRO A 115 5.93 9.25 -23.26
N VAL A 116 7.07 8.55 -23.23
CA VAL A 116 7.11 7.08 -23.11
C VAL A 116 6.47 6.59 -21.79
N ASN A 117 6.71 7.30 -20.68
CA ASN A 117 6.08 6.96 -19.40
C ASN A 117 4.56 7.19 -19.44
N ILE A 118 4.13 8.28 -20.09
CA ILE A 118 2.68 8.57 -20.24
C ILE A 118 2.00 7.51 -21.08
N GLN A 119 2.59 7.12 -22.20
CA GLN A 119 2.04 6.07 -23.09
C GLN A 119 2.01 4.71 -22.40
N TRP A 120 3.10 4.34 -21.71
CA TRP A 120 3.17 3.10 -20.93
C TRP A 120 2.10 3.08 -19.84
N THR A 121 2.00 4.14 -19.03
CA THR A 121 0.98 4.25 -18.00
C THR A 121 -0.43 4.14 -18.57
N ALA A 122 -0.71 4.83 -19.67
CA ALA A 122 -2.02 4.75 -20.33
C ALA A 122 -2.35 3.33 -20.82
N TRP A 123 -1.33 2.62 -21.35
CA TRP A 123 -1.49 1.24 -21.78
C TRP A 123 -1.79 0.32 -20.58
N VAL A 124 -1.01 0.41 -19.51
CA VAL A 124 -1.19 -0.39 -18.28
C VAL A 124 -2.57 -0.18 -17.70
N LEU A 125 -3.02 1.08 -17.58
CA LEU A 125 -4.35 1.41 -17.04
C LEU A 125 -5.49 0.80 -17.84
N LYS A 126 -5.37 0.74 -19.16
CA LYS A 126 -6.38 0.10 -20.04
C LYS A 126 -6.47 -1.41 -19.80
N HIS A 127 -5.39 -2.04 -19.34
CA HIS A 127 -5.31 -3.49 -19.17
C HIS A 127 -5.40 -3.93 -17.70
N PHE A 128 -5.61 -3.01 -16.76
CA PHE A 128 -5.69 -3.38 -15.33
C PHE A 128 -6.76 -4.43 -15.04
N ALA A 129 -7.90 -4.36 -15.71
CA ALA A 129 -8.96 -5.37 -15.55
C ALA A 129 -8.49 -6.77 -15.98
N ASP A 130 -7.65 -6.86 -17.02
CA ASP A 130 -7.15 -8.12 -17.57
C ASP A 130 -6.19 -8.83 -16.60
N PHE A 131 -5.62 -8.11 -15.62
CA PHE A 131 -4.71 -8.66 -14.61
C PHE A 131 -5.42 -9.23 -13.37
N ARG A 132 -6.71 -9.50 -13.44
CA ARG A 132 -7.48 -10.04 -12.31
C ARG A 132 -6.88 -11.33 -11.77
N SER A 133 -6.56 -12.30 -12.64
CA SER A 133 -5.94 -13.57 -12.20
C SER A 133 -4.59 -13.38 -11.51
N LYS A 134 -3.80 -12.40 -11.95
CA LYS A 134 -2.54 -12.03 -11.26
C LYS A 134 -2.78 -11.47 -9.87
N ARG A 135 -3.82 -10.65 -9.67
CA ARG A 135 -4.20 -10.14 -8.34
C ARG A 135 -4.69 -11.24 -7.41
N GLU A 136 -5.50 -12.16 -7.93
CA GLU A 136 -5.99 -13.32 -7.18
C GLU A 136 -4.83 -14.21 -6.74
N HIS A 137 -3.90 -14.52 -7.66
CA HIS A 137 -2.68 -15.27 -7.34
C HIS A 137 -1.82 -14.55 -6.29
N LEU A 138 -1.59 -13.24 -6.44
CA LEU A 138 -0.83 -12.44 -5.47
C LEU A 138 -1.44 -12.53 -4.07
N LEU A 139 -2.76 -12.43 -3.97
CA LEU A 139 -3.46 -12.55 -2.69
C LEU A 139 -3.33 -13.96 -2.09
N GLN A 140 -3.40 -14.99 -2.92
CA GLN A 140 -3.25 -16.39 -2.51
C GLN A 140 -1.87 -16.66 -1.91
N ILE A 141 -0.80 -16.30 -2.62
CA ILE A 141 0.58 -16.52 -2.14
C ILE A 141 0.89 -15.67 -0.90
N SER A 142 0.29 -14.48 -0.80
CA SER A 142 0.45 -13.62 0.38
C SER A 142 -0.19 -14.22 1.63
N ARG A 143 -1.39 -14.77 1.50
CA ARG A 143 -2.07 -15.49 2.59
C ARG A 143 -1.26 -16.71 3.03
N LYS A 144 -0.81 -17.52 2.08
CA LYS A 144 0.00 -18.71 2.34
C LYS A 144 1.25 -18.38 3.16
N LEU A 145 2.00 -17.35 2.76
CA LEU A 145 3.19 -16.92 3.51
C LEU A 145 2.83 -16.39 4.90
N LYS A 146 1.79 -15.56 5.00
CA LYS A 146 1.30 -15.05 6.30
C LYS A 146 0.93 -16.18 7.26
N GLU A 147 0.16 -17.15 6.80
CA GLU A 147 -0.27 -18.30 7.60
C GLU A 147 0.94 -19.06 8.14
N ALA A 148 1.91 -19.39 7.30
CA ALA A 148 3.14 -20.08 7.69
C ALA A 148 3.96 -19.28 8.73
N LEU A 149 4.08 -17.96 8.56
CA LEU A 149 4.76 -17.10 9.53
C LEU A 149 4.02 -17.09 10.88
N THR A 150 2.70 -17.03 10.85
CA THR A 150 1.86 -17.02 12.07
C THR A 150 1.96 -18.36 12.82
N GLU A 151 1.93 -19.48 12.11
CA GLU A 151 2.12 -20.83 12.68
C GLU A 151 3.49 -20.98 13.35
N LYS A 152 4.52 -20.32 12.84
CA LYS A 152 5.86 -20.26 13.46
C LYS A 152 5.95 -19.26 14.62
N GLY A 153 4.88 -18.57 14.95
CA GLY A 153 4.82 -17.62 16.07
C GLY A 153 5.32 -16.21 15.73
N TYR A 154 5.58 -15.89 14.46
CA TYR A 154 5.88 -14.51 14.06
C TYR A 154 4.60 -13.66 14.05
N ASN A 155 4.71 -12.44 14.57
CA ASN A 155 3.63 -11.47 14.42
C ASN A 155 3.59 -10.96 12.96
N CYS A 156 2.44 -11.14 12.31
CA CYS A 156 2.21 -10.70 10.93
C CYS A 156 0.81 -10.09 10.81
N PRO A 157 0.66 -8.78 11.00
CA PRO A 157 -0.63 -8.09 10.94
C PRO A 157 -1.20 -7.95 9.53
N SER A 158 -0.42 -8.25 8.51
CA SER A 158 -0.75 -8.02 7.09
C SER A 158 -2.06 -8.69 6.64
N VAL A 159 -2.73 -8.01 5.72
CA VAL A 159 -3.84 -8.52 4.90
C VAL A 159 -3.59 -8.27 3.41
N SER A 160 -2.35 -7.97 3.03
CA SER A 160 -1.95 -7.57 1.69
C SER A 160 -0.73 -8.35 1.18
N HIS A 161 -0.21 -7.97 0.03
CA HIS A 161 1.03 -8.49 -0.56
C HIS A 161 2.31 -8.02 0.17
N ILE A 162 2.19 -7.14 1.14
CA ILE A 162 3.26 -6.73 2.04
C ILE A 162 3.17 -7.61 3.27
N VAL A 163 4.08 -8.58 3.41
CA VAL A 163 4.03 -9.59 4.47
C VAL A 163 5.24 -9.42 5.39
N PRO A 164 5.09 -8.76 6.55
CA PRO A 164 6.18 -8.59 7.49
C PRO A 164 6.39 -9.84 8.34
N MET A 165 7.62 -10.24 8.53
CA MET A 165 8.07 -11.17 9.55
C MET A 165 8.73 -10.38 10.67
N VAL A 166 8.00 -10.08 11.73
CA VAL A 166 8.51 -9.29 12.85
C VAL A 166 9.42 -10.17 13.71
N VAL A 167 10.71 -9.83 13.73
CA VAL A 167 11.75 -10.58 14.47
C VAL A 167 12.02 -9.94 15.84
N GLY A 168 11.94 -8.61 15.94
CA GLY A 168 12.14 -7.87 17.19
C GLY A 168 13.46 -7.12 17.22
N ALA A 169 14.56 -7.78 17.65
CA ALA A 169 15.86 -7.15 17.71
C ALA A 169 16.48 -6.89 16.33
N SER A 170 17.18 -5.77 16.18
CA SER A 170 17.80 -5.37 14.91
C SER A 170 18.86 -6.36 14.44
N GLU A 171 19.69 -6.84 15.36
CA GLU A 171 20.78 -7.79 15.07
C GLU A 171 20.26 -9.14 14.60
N ASP A 172 19.21 -9.66 15.25
CA ASP A 172 18.56 -10.90 14.85
C ASP A 172 17.90 -10.78 13.48
N THR A 173 17.30 -9.63 13.20
CA THR A 173 16.70 -9.33 11.90
C THR A 173 17.73 -9.30 10.78
N ILE A 174 18.92 -8.71 11.04
CA ILE A 174 20.02 -8.71 10.07
C ILE A 174 20.50 -10.14 9.80
N ARG A 175 20.74 -10.93 10.86
CA ARG A 175 21.18 -12.33 10.70
C ARG A 175 20.19 -13.15 9.89
N LYS A 176 18.89 -12.98 10.16
CA LYS A 176 17.84 -13.69 9.42
C LYS A 176 17.76 -13.24 7.96
N ALA A 177 17.95 -11.96 7.68
CA ALA A 177 18.00 -11.45 6.31
C ALA A 177 19.21 -12.05 5.55
N GLU A 178 20.39 -12.08 6.15
CA GLU A 178 21.60 -12.68 5.55
C GLU A 178 21.44 -14.19 5.31
N GLU A 179 20.76 -14.91 6.22
CA GLU A 179 20.43 -16.32 6.04
C GLU A 179 19.56 -16.52 4.79
N LEU A 180 18.48 -15.75 4.66
CA LEU A 180 17.59 -15.82 3.50
C LEU A 180 18.33 -15.48 2.21
N GLN A 181 19.18 -14.44 2.22
CA GLN A 181 19.96 -14.05 1.04
C GLN A 181 20.95 -15.15 0.62
N ARG A 182 21.61 -15.81 1.54
CA ARG A 182 22.50 -16.97 1.24
C ARG A 182 21.73 -18.12 0.61
N LYS A 183 20.44 -18.25 0.88
CA LYS A 183 19.55 -19.26 0.32
C LYS A 183 18.83 -18.78 -0.94
N GLY A 184 19.20 -17.60 -1.47
CA GLY A 184 18.71 -17.08 -2.75
C GLY A 184 17.48 -16.16 -2.65
N PHE A 185 17.00 -15.83 -1.45
CA PHE A 185 15.87 -14.92 -1.26
C PHE A 185 16.38 -13.53 -0.86
N TYR A 186 16.24 -12.57 -1.78
CA TYR A 186 16.63 -11.19 -1.51
C TYR A 186 15.62 -10.51 -0.59
N ALA A 187 15.91 -10.51 0.70
CA ALA A 187 15.09 -9.89 1.71
C ALA A 187 15.93 -8.88 2.51
N LEU A 188 15.33 -7.72 2.79
CA LEU A 188 16.00 -6.62 3.51
C LEU A 188 15.44 -6.45 4.92
N PRO A 189 16.32 -6.22 5.91
CA PRO A 189 15.90 -5.92 7.26
C PRO A 189 15.40 -4.48 7.36
N VAL A 190 14.18 -4.28 7.87
CA VAL A 190 13.63 -2.98 8.24
C VAL A 190 13.82 -2.78 9.74
N ARG A 191 14.46 -1.67 10.13
CA ARG A 191 14.91 -1.40 11.49
C ARG A 191 14.61 0.04 11.90
N PRO A 192 14.75 0.42 13.15
CA PRO A 192 14.73 1.81 13.58
C PRO A 192 15.71 2.68 12.76
N PRO A 193 15.36 3.93 12.43
CA PRO A 193 14.15 4.66 12.86
C PRO A 193 12.91 4.42 12.01
N THR A 194 12.96 3.56 10.96
CA THR A 194 11.82 3.29 10.06
C THR A 194 10.66 2.59 10.78
N VAL A 195 10.99 1.76 11.77
CA VAL A 195 10.03 1.09 12.65
C VAL A 195 10.45 1.32 14.10
N PRO A 196 9.54 1.20 15.09
CA PRO A 196 9.89 1.35 16.51
C PRO A 196 10.94 0.34 16.97
N GLU A 197 11.68 0.71 18.03
CA GLU A 197 12.62 -0.21 18.67
C GLU A 197 11.92 -1.50 19.13
N GLY A 198 12.61 -2.62 19.00
CA GLY A 198 12.07 -3.94 19.34
C GLY A 198 11.05 -4.49 18.33
N THR A 199 10.85 -3.82 17.20
CA THR A 199 9.90 -4.27 16.15
C THR A 199 10.56 -4.41 14.78
N SER A 200 11.86 -4.62 14.74
CA SER A 200 12.58 -4.86 13.50
C SER A 200 12.04 -6.10 12.79
N ARG A 201 11.97 -6.05 11.48
CA ARG A 201 11.28 -7.05 10.65
C ARG A 201 11.96 -7.27 9.32
N ILE A 202 11.71 -8.42 8.73
CA ILE A 202 11.92 -8.63 7.30
C ILE A 202 10.58 -8.34 6.61
N ARG A 203 10.60 -7.42 5.65
CA ARG A 203 9.42 -7.02 4.90
C ARG A 203 9.42 -7.69 3.53
N PHE A 204 8.66 -8.76 3.40
CA PHE A 204 8.43 -9.36 2.10
C PHE A 204 7.44 -8.50 1.30
N SER A 205 7.85 -8.09 0.10
CA SER A 205 6.99 -7.40 -0.87
C SER A 205 6.79 -8.37 -2.04
N LEU A 206 5.67 -9.06 -2.02
CA LEU A 206 5.39 -10.08 -3.01
C LEU A 206 4.92 -9.45 -4.33
N THR A 207 5.23 -10.10 -5.43
CA THR A 207 4.75 -9.78 -6.77
C THR A 207 3.99 -10.95 -7.36
N ALA A 208 3.14 -10.69 -8.34
CA ALA A 208 2.33 -11.72 -8.97
C ALA A 208 3.13 -12.68 -9.87
N ASP A 209 4.43 -12.43 -10.07
CA ASP A 209 5.30 -13.33 -10.84
C ASP A 209 6.02 -14.34 -9.94
N ILE A 210 5.95 -14.20 -8.60
CA ILE A 210 6.44 -15.20 -7.66
C ILE A 210 5.53 -16.43 -7.72
N THR A 211 6.13 -17.59 -7.92
CA THR A 211 5.42 -18.86 -8.02
C THR A 211 5.07 -19.43 -6.64
N GLU A 212 4.06 -20.27 -6.56
CA GLU A 212 3.74 -21.00 -5.32
C GLU A 212 4.93 -21.85 -4.84
N LYS A 213 5.69 -22.45 -5.73
CA LYS A 213 6.89 -23.24 -5.41
C LYS A 213 7.97 -22.41 -4.73
N GLU A 214 8.17 -21.16 -5.17
CA GLU A 214 9.14 -20.26 -4.52
C GLU A 214 8.67 -19.88 -3.12
N ILE A 215 7.36 -19.67 -2.92
CA ILE A 215 6.78 -19.46 -1.59
C ILE A 215 6.96 -20.71 -0.71
N ASP A 216 6.72 -21.91 -1.25
CA ASP A 216 6.93 -23.17 -0.49
C ASP A 216 8.38 -23.30 -0.06
N THR A 217 9.33 -23.05 -0.96
CA THR A 217 10.76 -23.07 -0.65
C THR A 217 11.12 -22.03 0.43
N LEU A 218 10.56 -20.82 0.35
CA LEU A 218 10.77 -19.78 1.37
C LEU A 218 10.24 -20.23 2.73
N ILE A 219 9.05 -20.83 2.77
CA ILE A 219 8.44 -21.35 3.99
C ILE A 219 9.28 -22.47 4.60
N GLU A 220 9.78 -23.41 3.80
CA GLU A 220 10.69 -24.47 4.24
C GLU A 220 11.94 -23.89 4.89
N ILE A 221 12.53 -22.85 4.30
CA ILE A 221 13.72 -22.17 4.83
C ILE A 221 13.41 -21.47 6.18
N ILE A 222 12.24 -20.87 6.30
CA ILE A 222 11.82 -20.21 7.55
C ILE A 222 11.54 -21.25 8.64
N ASN A 223 11.09 -22.44 8.23
CA ASN A 223 10.73 -23.54 9.12
C ASN A 223 11.93 -24.36 9.63
N GLY A 224 13.03 -24.43 8.87
CA GLY A 224 14.27 -25.11 9.26
C GLY A 224 15.15 -24.27 10.14
#